data_e2b71580f2ee06026ee4ca5f7c86588b
#
_entry.id   e2b71580f2ee06026ee4ca5f7c86588b
#
_cell.length_a   1.000
_cell.length_b   1.000
_cell.length_c   1.000
_cell.angle_alpha   90.00
_cell.angle_beta   90.00
_cell.angle_gamma   90.00
#
_symmetry.space_group_name_H-M   'P 1'
#
loop_
_entity.id
_entity.type
_entity.pdbx_description
1 polymer ?
#
loop_
_entity_poly.entity_id
_entity_poly.type
_entity_poly.pdbx_seq_one_letter_code
_entity_poly.pdbx_strand_id
1 'polypeptide(L)'
;IEGADSRENVLDFIDWLPKAGYNSFFLQFKTPYAFLKRWYHHENNPLREPEAYTERDAERDVAVFEAEIRRRGLLLHKAGHGWTGEALGYVSLSWDADPAPLPESRREMAAEINGVRGLWQGVPANTNLCFADPRPVDALASLVEDYARKNPAADYVHVWLADAFNNVCACENCQKTTLSDQYAAVLNEIDRRLTASGLDTRIVFLLYQELLWPPVRERLANPDRFVLMFAPISRTFEASYDLEGPEKPVPPYVRNRITLPTDLRENLAFLRGWQRIFDGDSFVYDYPLGRAHYGDL
;
A
#
# COMPACT_ATOMS: atom_id res chain seq x y z
N ILE A 1 -3.44 11.80 -1.60
CA ILE A 1 -4.67 12.47 -2.10
C ILE A 1 -5.11 11.72 -3.35
N GLU A 2 -6.33 11.25 -3.36
CA GLU A 2 -6.89 10.45 -4.47
C GLU A 2 -7.62 11.32 -5.51
N GLY A 3 -7.46 12.62 -5.42
CA GLY A 3 -8.13 13.59 -6.28
C GLY A 3 -7.30 14.00 -7.49
N ALA A 4 -7.37 15.27 -7.79
CA ALA A 4 -6.55 15.94 -8.78
C ALA A 4 -5.77 17.05 -8.07
N ASP A 5 -4.47 17.11 -8.30
CA ASP A 5 -3.58 18.09 -7.67
C ASP A 5 -2.69 18.79 -8.69
N SER A 6 -2.44 20.08 -8.47
CA SER A 6 -1.41 20.80 -9.20
C SER A 6 -0.06 20.69 -8.48
N ARG A 7 1.01 20.92 -9.21
CA ARG A 7 2.36 21.07 -8.65
C ARG A 7 2.40 22.12 -7.53
N GLU A 8 1.77 23.25 -7.76
CA GLU A 8 1.74 24.37 -6.81
C GLU A 8 1.03 23.99 -5.52
N ASN A 9 -0.14 23.33 -5.59
CA ASN A 9 -0.86 22.85 -4.42
C ASN A 9 -0.03 21.89 -3.59
N VAL A 10 0.68 20.96 -4.24
CA VAL A 10 1.55 20.00 -3.55
C VAL A 10 2.71 20.73 -2.85
N LEU A 11 3.33 21.71 -3.50
CA LEU A 11 4.41 22.50 -2.92
C LEU A 11 3.94 23.35 -1.73
N ASP A 12 2.78 24.00 -1.85
CA ASP A 12 2.18 24.74 -0.75
C ASP A 12 1.85 23.84 0.44
N PHE A 13 1.36 22.63 0.17
CA PHE A 13 1.09 21.63 1.21
C PHE A 13 2.38 21.16 1.89
N ILE A 14 3.44 20.87 1.13
CA ILE A 14 4.74 20.51 1.68
C ILE A 14 5.30 21.67 2.55
N ASP A 15 5.10 22.92 2.16
CA ASP A 15 5.51 24.10 2.94
C ASP A 15 4.72 24.26 4.24
N TRP A 16 3.45 23.90 4.21
CA TRP A 16 2.55 24.00 5.37
C TRP A 16 2.82 22.92 6.42
N LEU A 17 3.16 21.69 6.02
CA LEU A 17 3.28 20.53 6.91
C LEU A 17 4.13 20.77 8.17
N PRO A 18 5.40 21.25 8.09
CA PRO A 18 6.21 21.45 9.30
C PRO A 18 5.66 22.57 10.18
N LYS A 19 4.97 23.58 9.62
CA LYS A 19 4.32 24.65 10.36
C LYS A 19 3.12 24.12 11.18
N ALA A 20 2.50 23.07 10.69
CA ALA A 20 1.41 22.36 11.37
C ALA A 20 1.88 21.22 12.29
N GLY A 21 3.21 21.02 12.44
CA GLY A 21 3.79 20.01 13.33
C GLY A 21 3.97 18.62 12.69
N TYR A 22 3.79 18.49 11.38
CA TYR A 22 4.07 17.25 10.67
C TYR A 22 5.56 17.11 10.37
N ASN A 23 6.05 15.86 10.36
CA ASN A 23 7.46 15.53 10.15
C ASN A 23 7.72 14.64 8.93
N SER A 24 6.71 14.30 8.15
CA SER A 24 6.86 13.42 6.99
C SER A 24 5.87 13.75 5.88
N PHE A 25 6.19 13.30 4.67
CA PHE A 25 5.32 13.37 3.50
C PHE A 25 5.32 12.04 2.75
N PHE A 26 4.15 11.59 2.32
CA PHE A 26 3.99 10.36 1.58
C PHE A 26 3.60 10.63 0.12
N LEU A 27 4.50 10.28 -0.80
CA LEU A 27 4.24 10.23 -2.24
C LEU A 27 3.73 8.83 -2.59
N GLN A 28 2.42 8.69 -2.67
CA GLN A 28 1.77 7.43 -3.00
C GLN A 28 1.94 7.07 -4.47
N PHE A 29 2.01 5.78 -4.75
CA PHE A 29 2.48 5.17 -6.00
C PHE A 29 3.95 5.53 -6.30
N LYS A 30 4.53 4.88 -7.31
CA LYS A 30 5.92 5.16 -7.72
C LYS A 30 6.07 6.56 -8.30
N THR A 31 5.04 7.02 -9.02
CA THR A 31 4.84 8.41 -9.42
C THR A 31 3.37 8.79 -9.26
N PRO A 32 3.05 10.03 -8.84
CA PRO A 32 1.67 10.51 -8.73
C PRO A 32 1.10 10.98 -10.07
N TYR A 33 1.56 10.44 -11.20
CA TYR A 33 1.20 10.89 -12.56
C TYR A 33 -0.31 10.96 -12.78
N ALA A 34 -1.04 9.91 -12.40
CA ALA A 34 -2.49 9.85 -12.63
C ALA A 34 -3.23 11.02 -11.95
N PHE A 35 -2.80 11.43 -10.76
CA PHE A 35 -3.44 12.49 -9.98
C PHE A 35 -3.08 13.89 -10.51
N LEU A 36 -1.81 14.12 -10.83
CA LEU A 36 -1.35 15.37 -11.43
C LEU A 36 -1.95 15.54 -12.82
N LYS A 37 -1.96 14.50 -13.65
CA LYS A 37 -2.59 14.51 -14.96
C LYS A 37 -4.06 14.94 -14.92
N ARG A 38 -4.85 14.42 -13.97
CA ARG A 38 -6.26 14.80 -13.81
C ARG A 38 -6.45 16.30 -13.64
N TRP A 39 -5.56 16.94 -12.90
CA TRP A 39 -5.59 18.40 -12.73
C TRP A 39 -5.32 19.11 -14.05
N TYR A 40 -4.20 18.84 -14.71
CA TYR A 40 -3.79 19.52 -15.93
C TYR A 40 -4.69 19.20 -17.13
N HIS A 41 -5.24 18.01 -17.18
CA HIS A 41 -6.23 17.65 -18.21
C HIS A 41 -7.62 18.20 -17.92
N HIS A 42 -7.82 18.87 -16.78
CA HIS A 42 -9.13 19.42 -16.37
C HIS A 42 -10.25 18.39 -16.46
N GLU A 43 -9.99 17.15 -16.05
CA GLU A 43 -10.97 16.06 -16.08
C GLU A 43 -12.28 16.50 -15.43
N ASN A 44 -13.39 16.25 -16.11
CA ASN A 44 -14.74 16.64 -15.71
C ASN A 44 -15.03 18.16 -15.71
N ASN A 45 -14.16 19.00 -16.30
CA ASN A 45 -14.41 20.41 -16.48
C ASN A 45 -14.62 20.78 -17.96
N PRO A 46 -15.86 20.85 -18.46
CA PRO A 46 -16.14 21.11 -19.87
C PRO A 46 -15.83 22.54 -20.33
N LEU A 47 -15.44 23.42 -19.40
CA LEU A 47 -15.15 24.84 -19.68
C LEU A 47 -13.64 25.09 -19.93
N ARG A 48 -12.80 24.07 -19.83
CA ARG A 48 -11.36 24.21 -20.01
C ARG A 48 -10.82 23.16 -20.96
N GLU A 49 -9.93 23.58 -21.84
CA GLU A 49 -9.17 22.67 -22.70
C GLU A 49 -8.07 21.96 -21.89
N PRO A 50 -7.81 20.67 -22.17
CA PRO A 50 -6.73 19.94 -21.53
C PRO A 50 -5.37 20.58 -21.77
N GLU A 51 -4.58 20.75 -20.71
CA GLU A 51 -3.18 21.12 -20.79
C GLU A 51 -2.32 19.85 -21.00
N ALA A 52 -1.25 19.98 -21.76
CA ALA A 52 -0.33 18.86 -21.99
C ALA A 52 0.42 18.52 -20.67
N TYR A 53 0.27 17.27 -20.22
CA TYR A 53 0.98 16.76 -19.06
C TYR A 53 1.34 15.29 -19.25
N THR A 54 2.63 14.95 -19.16
CA THR A 54 3.18 13.63 -19.45
C THR A 54 3.78 12.97 -18.20
N GLU A 55 4.06 11.67 -18.27
CA GLU A 55 4.80 10.97 -17.19
C GLU A 55 6.15 11.64 -16.88
N ARG A 56 6.84 12.14 -17.92
CA ARG A 56 8.11 12.88 -17.74
C ARG A 56 7.92 14.20 -17.00
N ASP A 57 6.77 14.85 -17.14
CA ASP A 57 6.43 16.05 -16.38
C ASP A 57 6.21 15.68 -14.91
N ALA A 58 5.50 14.59 -14.64
CA ALA A 58 5.31 14.08 -13.28
C ALA A 58 6.64 13.67 -12.63
N GLU A 59 7.55 13.03 -13.36
CA GLU A 59 8.90 12.72 -12.85
C GLU A 59 9.68 13.96 -12.44
N ARG A 60 9.60 15.03 -13.26
CA ARG A 60 10.24 16.32 -12.93
C ARG A 60 9.62 16.97 -11.69
N ASP A 61 8.31 16.91 -11.57
CA ASP A 61 7.60 17.47 -10.43
C ASP A 61 7.91 16.68 -9.16
N VAL A 62 7.97 15.34 -9.23
CA VAL A 62 8.40 14.49 -8.11
C VAL A 62 9.81 14.87 -7.63
N ALA A 63 10.75 15.09 -8.54
CA ALA A 63 12.11 15.53 -8.17
C ALA A 63 12.10 16.86 -7.41
N VAL A 64 11.21 17.78 -7.79
CA VAL A 64 11.03 19.07 -7.09
C VAL A 64 10.39 18.84 -5.71
N PHE A 65 9.36 18.00 -5.61
CA PHE A 65 8.72 17.66 -4.33
C PHE A 65 9.73 17.04 -3.36
N GLU A 66 10.52 16.08 -3.81
CA GLU A 66 11.56 15.44 -2.99
C GLU A 66 12.60 16.43 -2.48
N ALA A 67 13.02 17.37 -3.33
CA ALA A 67 13.95 18.43 -2.94
C ALA A 67 13.34 19.34 -1.85
N GLU A 68 12.06 19.71 -1.99
CA GLU A 68 11.36 20.55 -1.03
C GLU A 68 11.08 19.82 0.30
N ILE A 69 10.69 18.54 0.26
CA ILE A 69 10.52 17.67 1.44
C ILE A 69 11.84 17.65 2.23
N ARG A 70 12.95 17.36 1.55
CA ARG A 70 14.28 17.30 2.18
C ARG A 70 14.73 18.65 2.73
N ARG A 71 14.50 19.73 1.98
CA ARG A 71 14.86 21.11 2.39
C ARG A 71 14.18 21.50 3.71
N ARG A 72 12.98 20.94 3.98
CA ARG A 72 12.21 21.20 5.21
C ARG A 72 12.49 20.19 6.31
N GLY A 73 13.39 19.24 6.12
CA GLY A 73 13.70 18.20 7.10
C GLY A 73 12.56 17.21 7.34
N LEU A 74 11.65 17.07 6.36
CA LEU A 74 10.61 16.08 6.41
C LEU A 74 11.12 14.72 5.94
N LEU A 75 10.65 13.65 6.57
CA LEU A 75 10.89 12.29 6.13
C LEU A 75 10.09 11.99 4.85
N LEU A 76 10.72 11.33 3.90
CA LEU A 76 10.12 10.97 2.63
C LEU A 76 9.65 9.52 2.64
N HIS A 77 8.34 9.33 2.54
CA HIS A 77 7.71 8.03 2.31
C HIS A 77 7.33 7.90 0.84
N LYS A 78 7.56 6.74 0.23
CA LYS A 78 7.28 6.51 -1.20
C LYS A 78 6.59 5.18 -1.47
N ALA A 79 5.93 5.10 -2.61
CA ALA A 79 5.28 3.95 -3.24
C ALA A 79 3.91 3.61 -2.63
N GLY A 80 3.73 2.47 -1.98
CA GLY A 80 2.43 2.00 -1.49
C GLY A 80 1.87 0.87 -2.33
N HIS A 81 0.79 1.07 -3.04
CA HIS A 81 0.19 0.10 -3.96
C HIS A 81 0.93 0.02 -5.31
N GLY A 82 0.55 -0.96 -6.12
CA GLY A 82 1.04 -1.17 -7.48
C GLY A 82 2.01 -2.33 -7.64
N TRP A 83 2.67 -2.78 -6.58
CA TRP A 83 3.68 -3.85 -6.65
C TRP A 83 3.15 -5.17 -7.22
N THR A 84 1.92 -5.56 -6.85
CA THR A 84 1.31 -6.80 -7.32
C THR A 84 0.95 -6.73 -8.80
N GLY A 85 0.42 -5.60 -9.27
CA GLY A 85 0.15 -5.36 -10.68
C GLY A 85 1.42 -5.35 -11.52
N GLU A 86 2.49 -4.73 -11.03
CA GLU A 86 3.77 -4.72 -11.74
C GLU A 86 4.44 -6.09 -11.79
N ALA A 87 4.33 -6.91 -10.74
CA ALA A 87 4.79 -8.29 -10.78
C ALA A 87 4.06 -9.13 -11.84
N LEU A 88 2.84 -8.72 -12.23
CA LEU A 88 2.07 -9.30 -13.33
C LEU A 88 2.38 -8.65 -14.70
N GLY A 89 3.25 -7.64 -14.75
CA GLY A 89 3.70 -6.99 -15.97
C GLY A 89 2.90 -5.75 -16.39
N TYR A 90 2.10 -5.17 -15.48
CA TYR A 90 1.35 -3.93 -15.74
C TYR A 90 2.07 -2.71 -15.18
N VAL A 91 1.84 -1.56 -15.80
CA VAL A 91 2.13 -0.27 -15.17
C VAL A 91 0.98 0.02 -14.22
N SER A 92 1.24 0.05 -12.93
CA SER A 92 0.20 0.14 -11.90
C SER A 92 0.39 1.40 -11.04
N LEU A 93 -0.01 2.54 -11.59
CA LEU A 93 0.13 3.88 -10.99
C LEU A 93 -1.21 4.50 -10.54
N SER A 94 -2.29 3.75 -10.62
CA SER A 94 -3.64 4.17 -10.19
C SER A 94 -4.51 2.94 -9.95
N TRP A 95 -5.80 3.17 -9.66
CA TRP A 95 -6.84 2.12 -9.59
C TRP A 95 -7.67 2.01 -10.87
N ASP A 96 -7.15 2.52 -11.98
CA ASP A 96 -7.84 2.40 -13.26
C ASP A 96 -7.77 0.96 -13.77
N ALA A 97 -8.83 0.55 -14.46
CA ALA A 97 -8.85 -0.74 -15.14
C ALA A 97 -7.90 -0.72 -16.34
N ASP A 98 -7.19 -1.82 -16.55
CA ASP A 98 -6.36 -2.02 -17.74
C ASP A 98 -7.08 -2.96 -18.71
N PRO A 99 -7.33 -2.54 -19.96
CA PRO A 99 -7.99 -3.39 -20.95
C PRO A 99 -7.12 -4.53 -21.47
N ALA A 100 -5.80 -4.50 -21.23
CA ALA A 100 -4.90 -5.53 -21.69
C ALA A 100 -5.13 -6.83 -20.91
N PRO A 101 -5.30 -7.97 -21.60
CA PRO A 101 -5.46 -9.26 -20.93
C PRO A 101 -4.18 -9.64 -20.18
N LEU A 102 -4.35 -10.37 -19.08
CA LEU A 102 -3.21 -10.91 -18.32
C LEU A 102 -2.34 -11.78 -19.26
N PRO A 103 -1.04 -11.47 -19.39
CA PRO A 103 -0.13 -12.27 -20.21
C PRO A 103 -0.15 -13.75 -19.80
N GLU A 104 -0.21 -14.65 -20.77
CA GLU A 104 -0.28 -16.09 -20.50
C GLU A 104 0.88 -16.58 -19.63
N SER A 105 2.09 -16.04 -19.87
CA SER A 105 3.29 -16.35 -19.07
C SER A 105 3.19 -15.91 -17.60
N ARG A 106 2.27 -15.00 -17.25
CA ARG A 106 2.03 -14.47 -15.91
C ARG A 106 0.76 -15.02 -15.25
N ARG A 107 -0.08 -15.74 -16.00
CA ARG A 107 -1.39 -16.23 -15.53
C ARG A 107 -1.27 -16.99 -14.22
N GLU A 108 -0.34 -17.95 -14.12
CA GLU A 108 -0.14 -18.75 -12.92
C GLU A 108 0.39 -17.95 -11.72
N MET A 109 0.93 -16.77 -11.95
CA MET A 109 1.40 -15.86 -10.89
C MET A 109 0.25 -15.09 -10.24
N ALA A 110 -0.87 -14.90 -10.93
CA ALA A 110 -2.05 -14.21 -10.40
C ALA A 110 -2.80 -15.09 -9.40
N ALA A 111 -3.47 -14.43 -8.46
CA ALA A 111 -4.35 -15.11 -7.51
C ALA A 111 -5.45 -15.90 -8.22
N GLU A 112 -5.68 -17.15 -7.76
CA GLU A 112 -6.81 -17.95 -8.17
C GLU A 112 -8.01 -17.66 -7.28
N ILE A 113 -9.10 -17.18 -7.87
CA ILE A 113 -10.32 -16.83 -7.15
C ILE A 113 -11.49 -17.52 -7.85
N ASN A 114 -12.22 -18.35 -7.13
CA ASN A 114 -13.29 -19.18 -7.67
C ASN A 114 -12.84 -20.03 -8.89
N GLY A 115 -11.60 -20.54 -8.85
CA GLY A 115 -11.03 -21.37 -9.92
C GLY A 115 -10.55 -20.59 -11.13
N VAL A 116 -10.55 -19.25 -11.10
CA VAL A 116 -10.13 -18.38 -12.21
C VAL A 116 -8.93 -17.55 -11.82
N ARG A 117 -7.96 -17.42 -12.72
CA ARG A 117 -6.80 -16.54 -12.61
C ARG A 117 -6.91 -15.40 -13.62
N GLY A 118 -6.86 -14.17 -13.15
CA GLY A 118 -6.99 -12.97 -13.98
C GLY A 118 -6.88 -11.69 -13.16
N LEU A 119 -7.02 -10.56 -13.80
CA LEU A 119 -7.12 -9.29 -13.10
C LEU A 119 -8.42 -9.21 -12.30
N TRP A 120 -8.32 -8.83 -11.03
CA TRP A 120 -9.48 -8.59 -10.18
C TRP A 120 -10.23 -7.35 -10.66
N GLN A 121 -11.45 -7.56 -11.17
CA GLN A 121 -12.29 -6.50 -11.76
C GLN A 121 -11.59 -5.69 -12.87
N GLY A 122 -10.60 -6.27 -13.53
CA GLY A 122 -9.82 -5.60 -14.56
C GLY A 122 -8.76 -4.62 -14.04
N VAL A 123 -8.57 -4.50 -12.73
CA VAL A 123 -7.68 -3.50 -12.11
C VAL A 123 -6.39 -4.15 -11.61
N PRO A 124 -5.21 -3.82 -12.19
CA PRO A 124 -3.93 -4.38 -11.75
C PRO A 124 -3.61 -4.11 -10.28
N ALA A 125 -3.84 -2.88 -9.78
CA ALA A 125 -3.58 -2.52 -8.38
C ALA A 125 -4.43 -3.31 -7.38
N ASN A 126 -5.59 -3.84 -7.80
CA ASN A 126 -6.50 -4.64 -7.00
C ASN A 126 -6.25 -6.14 -7.11
N THR A 127 -5.27 -6.56 -7.92
CA THR A 127 -5.02 -7.97 -8.21
C THR A 127 -3.93 -8.54 -7.34
N ASN A 128 -4.26 -9.53 -6.51
CA ASN A 128 -3.30 -10.26 -5.68
C ASN A 128 -2.54 -11.33 -6.47
N LEU A 129 -1.49 -11.85 -5.86
CA LEU A 129 -0.58 -12.84 -6.42
C LEU A 129 -0.79 -14.22 -5.78
N CYS A 130 -0.33 -15.26 -6.45
CA CYS A 130 -0.25 -16.61 -5.91
C CYS A 130 1.07 -16.78 -5.13
N PHE A 131 1.11 -16.37 -3.87
CA PHE A 131 2.34 -16.39 -3.06
C PHE A 131 2.84 -17.81 -2.68
N ALA A 132 2.09 -18.86 -2.97
CA ALA A 132 2.60 -20.23 -2.89
C ALA A 132 3.49 -20.61 -4.08
N ASP A 133 3.49 -19.82 -5.15
CA ASP A 133 4.43 -19.90 -6.27
C ASP A 133 5.62 -18.96 -5.97
N PRO A 134 6.86 -19.42 -6.10
CA PRO A 134 8.04 -18.58 -5.83
C PRO A 134 8.22 -17.45 -6.85
N ARG A 135 7.71 -17.57 -8.07
CA ARG A 135 7.91 -16.59 -9.14
C ARG A 135 7.35 -15.21 -8.83
N PRO A 136 6.11 -15.04 -8.33
CA PRO A 136 5.61 -13.73 -7.95
C PRO A 136 6.32 -13.16 -6.71
N VAL A 137 6.76 -13.99 -5.78
CA VAL A 137 7.58 -13.55 -4.62
C VAL A 137 8.90 -12.96 -5.11
N ASP A 138 9.59 -13.68 -6.00
CA ASP A 138 10.84 -13.25 -6.62
C ASP A 138 10.66 -11.96 -7.43
N ALA A 139 9.61 -11.88 -8.26
CA ALA A 139 9.32 -10.71 -9.07
C ALA A 139 9.04 -9.48 -8.19
N LEU A 140 8.19 -9.61 -7.17
CA LEU A 140 7.86 -8.50 -6.28
C LEU A 140 9.08 -8.03 -5.48
N ALA A 141 9.87 -8.95 -4.92
CA ALA A 141 11.07 -8.62 -4.17
C ALA A 141 12.13 -7.94 -5.06
N SER A 142 12.29 -8.38 -6.32
CA SER A 142 13.18 -7.73 -7.28
C SER A 142 12.72 -6.31 -7.60
N LEU A 143 11.42 -6.09 -7.80
CA LEU A 143 10.86 -4.76 -8.05
C LEU A 143 11.12 -3.80 -6.88
N VAL A 144 10.98 -4.27 -5.64
CA VAL A 144 11.24 -3.45 -4.44
C VAL A 144 12.73 -3.14 -4.32
N GLU A 145 13.60 -4.12 -4.53
CA GLU A 145 15.06 -3.92 -4.51
C GLU A 145 15.50 -2.90 -5.56
N ASP A 146 15.05 -3.05 -6.80
CA ASP A 146 15.35 -2.11 -7.89
C ASP A 146 14.83 -0.70 -7.61
N TYR A 147 13.65 -0.60 -7.02
CA TYR A 147 13.07 0.68 -6.63
C TYR A 147 13.87 1.35 -5.51
N ALA A 148 14.21 0.63 -4.46
CA ALA A 148 15.03 1.14 -3.37
C ALA A 148 16.40 1.64 -3.87
N ARG A 149 17.04 0.89 -4.77
CA ARG A 149 18.31 1.27 -5.41
C ARG A 149 18.22 2.57 -6.20
N LYS A 150 17.10 2.78 -6.91
CA LYS A 150 16.85 3.99 -7.71
C LYS A 150 16.39 5.20 -6.88
N ASN A 151 15.92 4.96 -5.65
CA ASN A 151 15.39 5.99 -4.77
C ASN A 151 16.12 6.03 -3.40
N PRO A 152 17.45 6.28 -3.39
CA PRO A 152 18.24 6.26 -2.16
C PRO A 152 17.88 7.40 -1.19
N ALA A 153 17.09 8.37 -1.65
CA ALA A 153 16.61 9.48 -0.85
C ALA A 153 15.31 9.19 -0.08
N ALA A 154 14.66 8.06 -0.36
CA ALA A 154 13.46 7.64 0.38
C ALA A 154 13.88 7.10 1.75
N ASP A 155 13.35 7.71 2.82
CA ASP A 155 13.53 7.21 4.18
C ASP A 155 12.75 5.91 4.37
N TYR A 156 11.58 5.82 3.74
CA TYR A 156 10.69 4.67 3.84
C TYR A 156 10.09 4.31 2.47
N VAL A 157 10.12 3.03 2.14
CA VAL A 157 9.39 2.46 0.99
C VAL A 157 8.22 1.63 1.50
N HIS A 158 7.02 2.00 1.10
CA HIS A 158 5.81 1.26 1.43
C HIS A 158 5.62 0.10 0.45
N VAL A 159 5.47 -1.10 0.98
CA VAL A 159 5.24 -2.31 0.18
C VAL A 159 3.90 -2.90 0.56
N TRP A 160 2.86 -2.51 -0.16
CA TRP A 160 1.50 -2.95 0.09
C TRP A 160 1.07 -4.00 -0.94
N LEU A 161 0.23 -4.93 -0.53
CA LEU A 161 -0.39 -5.87 -1.45
C LEU A 161 -1.52 -5.20 -2.23
N ALA A 162 -2.33 -6.00 -2.94
CA ALA A 162 -3.45 -5.48 -3.72
C ALA A 162 -4.47 -4.71 -2.88
N ASP A 163 -5.05 -3.66 -3.44
CA ASP A 163 -6.01 -2.80 -2.77
C ASP A 163 -7.47 -3.27 -2.99
N ALA A 164 -7.77 -4.49 -2.60
CA ALA A 164 -9.12 -5.03 -2.55
C ALA A 164 -9.15 -6.18 -1.56
N PHE A 165 -10.30 -6.49 -1.01
CA PHE A 165 -10.47 -7.60 -0.08
C PHE A 165 -11.32 -8.73 -0.66
N ASN A 166 -11.21 -9.91 -0.05
CA ASN A 166 -11.84 -11.14 -0.57
C ASN A 166 -11.34 -11.51 -2.00
N ASN A 167 -10.10 -11.15 -2.31
CA ASN A 167 -9.44 -11.38 -3.59
C ASN A 167 -8.11 -12.15 -3.44
N VAL A 168 -7.96 -12.91 -2.36
CA VAL A 168 -6.75 -13.66 -2.03
C VAL A 168 -6.73 -15.00 -2.77
N CYS A 169 -5.57 -15.44 -3.24
CA CYS A 169 -5.41 -16.70 -3.93
C CYS A 169 -5.96 -17.88 -3.11
N ALA A 170 -6.87 -18.64 -3.70
CA ALA A 170 -7.53 -19.79 -3.09
C ALA A 170 -7.09 -21.14 -3.69
N CYS A 171 -5.95 -21.21 -4.40
CA CYS A 171 -5.40 -22.49 -4.87
C CYS A 171 -5.02 -23.38 -3.68
N GLU A 172 -4.92 -24.69 -3.92
CA GLU A 172 -4.66 -25.71 -2.88
C GLU A 172 -3.46 -25.37 -1.99
N ASN A 173 -2.39 -24.84 -2.55
CA ASN A 173 -1.19 -24.49 -1.79
C ASN A 173 -1.35 -23.21 -0.96
N CYS A 174 -1.97 -22.17 -1.52
CA CYS A 174 -2.21 -20.93 -0.79
C CYS A 174 -3.19 -21.11 0.39
N GLN A 175 -4.09 -22.09 0.33
CA GLN A 175 -5.02 -22.37 1.43
C GLN A 175 -4.35 -22.98 2.67
N LYS A 176 -3.11 -23.47 2.57
CA LYS A 176 -2.36 -24.09 3.70
C LYS A 176 -1.85 -23.07 4.71
N THR A 177 -1.82 -21.77 4.36
CA THR A 177 -1.32 -20.66 5.20
C THR A 177 -2.28 -19.47 5.13
N THR A 178 -2.13 -18.50 6.03
CA THR A 178 -2.88 -17.23 5.94
C THR A 178 -2.22 -16.27 4.93
N LEU A 179 -2.92 -15.21 4.50
CA LEU A 179 -2.31 -14.18 3.67
C LEU A 179 -1.17 -13.47 4.44
N SER A 180 -1.34 -13.26 5.74
CA SER A 180 -0.33 -12.59 6.56
C SER A 180 0.94 -13.43 6.74
N ASP A 181 0.83 -14.77 6.79
CA ASP A 181 2.01 -15.65 6.72
C ASP A 181 2.74 -15.49 5.39
N GLN A 182 1.99 -15.48 4.27
CA GLN A 182 2.57 -15.29 2.94
C GLN A 182 3.22 -13.91 2.80
N TYR A 183 2.58 -12.88 3.32
CA TYR A 183 3.12 -11.53 3.30
C TYR A 183 4.38 -11.39 4.14
N ALA A 184 4.43 -11.96 5.34
CA ALA A 184 5.64 -11.99 6.17
C ALA A 184 6.79 -12.69 5.45
N ALA A 185 6.54 -13.80 4.74
CA ALA A 185 7.55 -14.48 3.94
C ALA A 185 8.07 -13.59 2.78
N VAL A 186 7.18 -12.88 2.09
CA VAL A 186 7.58 -11.90 1.04
C VAL A 186 8.43 -10.78 1.63
N LEU A 187 8.05 -10.21 2.77
CA LEU A 187 8.80 -9.16 3.45
C LEU A 187 10.19 -9.64 3.88
N ASN A 188 10.31 -10.86 4.41
CA ASN A 188 11.59 -11.46 4.75
C ASN A 188 12.49 -11.65 3.51
N GLU A 189 11.93 -12.02 2.36
CA GLU A 189 12.69 -12.12 1.10
C GLU A 189 13.17 -10.74 0.63
N ILE A 190 12.33 -9.71 0.78
CA ILE A 190 12.71 -8.32 0.48
C ILE A 190 13.88 -7.89 1.38
N ASP A 191 13.78 -8.09 2.70
CA ASP A 191 14.86 -7.75 3.62
C ASP A 191 16.16 -8.48 3.28
N ARG A 192 16.09 -9.77 2.99
CA ARG A 192 17.27 -10.57 2.57
C ARG A 192 17.95 -9.96 1.35
N ARG A 193 17.19 -9.50 0.34
CA ARG A 193 17.75 -8.89 -0.88
C ARG A 193 18.33 -7.51 -0.61
N LEU A 194 17.62 -6.65 0.09
CA LEU A 194 18.10 -5.32 0.45
C LEU A 194 19.40 -5.41 1.25
N THR A 195 19.46 -6.32 2.21
CA THR A 195 20.67 -6.57 3.01
C THR A 195 21.84 -7.07 2.15
N ALA A 196 21.59 -8.04 1.27
CA ALA A 196 22.61 -8.56 0.35
C ALA A 196 23.13 -7.49 -0.63
N SER A 197 22.31 -6.52 -0.96
CA SER A 197 22.65 -5.37 -1.83
C SER A 197 23.22 -4.16 -1.08
N GLY A 198 23.36 -4.23 0.25
CA GLY A 198 23.85 -3.12 1.07
C GLY A 198 22.90 -1.91 1.10
N LEU A 199 21.58 -2.14 0.99
CA LEU A 199 20.56 -1.10 1.01
C LEU A 199 19.92 -1.04 2.40
N ASP A 200 19.98 0.14 3.05
CA ASP A 200 19.44 0.38 4.39
C ASP A 200 18.00 0.90 4.39
N THR A 201 17.35 0.91 3.22
CA THR A 201 15.95 1.36 3.07
C THR A 201 15.03 0.65 4.04
N ARG A 202 14.28 1.39 4.85
CA ARG A 202 13.25 0.84 5.74
C ARG A 202 11.95 0.59 4.98
N ILE A 203 11.28 -0.48 5.32
CA ILE A 203 10.05 -0.94 4.64
C ILE A 203 8.85 -0.71 5.56
N VAL A 204 7.85 -0.01 5.06
CA VAL A 204 6.55 0.09 5.72
C VAL A 204 5.64 -1.00 5.20
N PHE A 205 5.20 -1.88 6.08
CA PHE A 205 4.21 -2.90 5.77
C PHE A 205 2.84 -2.55 6.36
N LEU A 206 1.77 -3.06 5.72
CA LEU A 206 0.42 -2.58 5.91
C LEU A 206 -0.43 -3.59 6.67
N LEU A 207 -1.09 -3.15 7.75
CA LEU A 207 -2.20 -3.84 8.38
C LEU A 207 -3.52 -3.27 7.85
N TYR A 208 -4.10 -3.96 6.89
CA TYR A 208 -5.25 -3.51 6.13
C TYR A 208 -6.01 -4.71 5.56
N GLN A 209 -7.32 -4.69 5.62
CA GLN A 209 -8.17 -5.76 5.08
C GLN A 209 -7.80 -7.15 5.65
N GLU A 210 -7.46 -8.15 4.81
CA GLU A 210 -7.05 -9.49 5.25
C GLU A 210 -5.78 -9.49 6.10
N LEU A 211 -4.91 -8.50 5.94
CA LEU A 211 -3.67 -8.35 6.70
C LEU A 211 -3.91 -7.86 8.13
N LEU A 212 -5.14 -7.52 8.51
CA LEU A 212 -5.51 -7.29 9.90
C LEU A 212 -5.25 -8.53 10.76
N TRP A 213 -5.55 -9.74 10.26
CA TRP A 213 -5.25 -10.99 10.97
C TRP A 213 -3.75 -11.23 11.03
N PRO A 214 -3.15 -11.36 12.24
CA PRO A 214 -1.71 -11.58 12.34
C PRO A 214 -1.28 -12.93 11.74
N PRO A 215 -0.02 -13.07 11.29
CA PRO A 215 0.50 -14.34 10.82
C PRO A 215 0.55 -15.36 11.95
N VAL A 216 0.23 -16.60 11.61
CA VAL A 216 0.16 -17.72 12.57
C VAL A 216 1.53 -18.42 12.69
N ARG A 217 2.24 -18.59 11.59
CA ARG A 217 3.48 -19.38 11.47
C ARG A 217 4.70 -18.52 11.25
N GLU A 218 4.59 -17.54 10.35
CA GLU A 218 5.71 -16.69 9.95
C GLU A 218 5.94 -15.55 10.93
N ARG A 219 7.16 -15.05 10.97
CA ARG A 219 7.58 -13.85 11.72
C ARG A 219 8.50 -13.02 10.86
N LEU A 220 8.55 -11.72 11.09
CA LEU A 220 9.55 -10.84 10.50
C LEU A 220 10.90 -11.10 11.16
N ALA A 221 11.89 -11.51 10.36
CA ALA A 221 13.20 -11.95 10.86
C ALA A 221 14.07 -10.77 11.35
N ASN A 222 13.85 -9.58 10.80
CA ASN A 222 14.60 -8.37 11.10
C ASN A 222 13.64 -7.21 11.42
N PRO A 223 13.12 -7.09 12.65
CA PRO A 223 12.14 -6.06 13.01
C PRO A 223 12.63 -4.62 12.72
N ASP A 224 13.91 -4.34 12.84
CA ASP A 224 14.49 -3.01 12.62
C ASP A 224 14.36 -2.53 11.16
N ARG A 225 14.23 -3.45 10.21
CA ARG A 225 13.97 -3.16 8.79
C ARG A 225 12.59 -2.59 8.56
N PHE A 226 11.62 -2.95 9.41
CA PHE A 226 10.21 -2.78 9.14
C PHE A 226 9.56 -1.74 10.05
N VAL A 227 8.52 -1.11 9.51
CA VAL A 227 7.60 -0.26 10.26
C VAL A 227 6.18 -0.73 9.97
N LEU A 228 5.42 -0.98 11.00
CA LEU A 228 4.03 -1.38 10.90
C LEU A 228 3.15 -0.14 10.68
N MET A 229 2.38 -0.13 9.60
CA MET A 229 1.34 0.86 9.34
C MET A 229 -0.04 0.24 9.59
N PHE A 230 -0.75 0.71 10.59
CA PHE A 230 -2.11 0.29 10.89
C PHE A 230 -3.11 1.21 10.20
N ALA A 231 -3.92 0.67 9.27
CA ALA A 231 -4.85 1.42 8.43
C ALA A 231 -6.30 0.95 8.61
N PRO A 232 -7.00 1.37 9.70
CA PRO A 232 -8.34 0.92 10.02
C PRO A 232 -9.42 1.64 9.19
N ILE A 233 -9.43 1.44 7.87
CA ILE A 233 -10.27 2.17 6.91
C ILE A 233 -11.78 2.10 7.21
N SER A 234 -12.24 1.01 7.84
CA SER A 234 -13.67 0.78 8.10
C SER A 234 -14.11 1.22 9.50
N ARG A 235 -13.19 1.76 10.33
CA ARG A 235 -13.55 2.14 11.70
C ARG A 235 -14.59 3.25 11.75
N THR A 236 -15.42 3.25 12.79
CA THR A 236 -16.25 4.43 13.12
C THR A 236 -15.39 5.56 13.67
N PHE A 237 -15.75 6.80 13.34
CA PHE A 237 -15.17 8.02 13.90
C PHE A 237 -15.96 8.59 15.07
N GLU A 238 -17.01 7.89 15.54
CA GLU A 238 -17.78 8.23 16.74
C GLU A 238 -17.04 7.95 18.05
N ALA A 239 -15.94 7.20 17.98
CA ALA A 239 -15.13 6.83 19.12
C ALA A 239 -13.65 7.20 18.92
N SER A 240 -12.98 7.62 20.00
CA SER A 240 -11.55 7.91 20.00
C SER A 240 -10.73 6.69 20.42
N TYR A 241 -9.40 6.72 20.21
CA TYR A 241 -8.51 5.59 20.48
C TYR A 241 -8.27 5.31 21.97
N ASP A 242 -8.70 6.18 22.86
CA ASP A 242 -8.59 6.07 24.33
C ASP A 242 -9.75 5.29 24.98
N LEU A 243 -10.33 4.35 24.24
CA LEU A 243 -11.44 3.53 24.72
C LEU A 243 -11.08 2.68 25.93
N GLU A 244 -11.82 2.89 27.03
CA GLU A 244 -11.80 1.99 28.19
C GLU A 244 -12.68 0.76 27.94
N GLY A 245 -12.35 -0.35 28.60
CA GLY A 245 -13.14 -1.57 28.60
C GLY A 245 -12.37 -2.81 28.13
N PRO A 246 -13.02 -3.98 28.15
CA PRO A 246 -12.36 -5.24 27.82
C PRO A 246 -11.96 -5.30 26.35
N GLU A 247 -10.83 -5.97 26.09
CA GLU A 247 -10.37 -6.29 24.73
C GLU A 247 -11.38 -7.20 24.05
N LYS A 248 -11.72 -6.89 22.80
CA LYS A 248 -12.53 -7.79 21.96
C LYS A 248 -11.68 -8.91 21.38
N PRO A 249 -12.21 -10.14 21.23
CA PRO A 249 -11.50 -11.20 20.56
C PRO A 249 -11.39 -10.89 19.05
N VAL A 250 -10.24 -11.24 18.45
CA VAL A 250 -10.09 -11.25 17.00
C VAL A 250 -10.96 -12.38 16.42
N PRO A 251 -11.86 -12.12 15.47
CA PRO A 251 -12.67 -13.14 14.87
C PRO A 251 -11.81 -14.14 14.06
N PRO A 252 -12.26 -15.37 13.84
CA PRO A 252 -11.56 -16.33 13.02
C PRO A 252 -11.34 -15.80 11.58
N TYR A 253 -10.15 -16.01 11.04
CA TYR A 253 -9.88 -15.72 9.63
C TYR A 253 -10.56 -16.73 8.72
N VAL A 254 -11.35 -16.26 7.78
CA VAL A 254 -11.95 -17.08 6.73
C VAL A 254 -11.57 -16.49 5.37
N ARG A 255 -10.70 -17.18 4.64
CA ARG A 255 -10.19 -16.74 3.34
C ARG A 255 -11.32 -16.35 2.38
N ASN A 256 -11.21 -15.16 1.78
CA ASN A 256 -12.18 -14.59 0.84
C ASN A 256 -13.62 -14.49 1.38
N ARG A 257 -13.77 -14.42 2.71
CA ARG A 257 -15.06 -14.21 3.41
C ARG A 257 -14.89 -13.36 4.66
N ILE A 258 -13.97 -12.42 4.61
CA ILE A 258 -13.80 -11.49 5.73
C ILE A 258 -14.88 -10.41 5.70
N THR A 259 -15.20 -9.90 6.88
CA THR A 259 -15.95 -8.67 7.08
C THR A 259 -15.04 -7.68 7.82
N LEU A 260 -14.96 -6.47 7.33
CA LEU A 260 -14.10 -5.45 7.95
C LEU A 260 -14.75 -4.90 9.22
N PRO A 261 -13.97 -4.78 10.32
CA PRO A 261 -14.50 -4.29 11.59
C PRO A 261 -14.80 -2.78 11.53
N THR A 262 -16.00 -2.39 11.92
CA THR A 262 -16.36 -0.96 12.08
C THR A 262 -16.13 -0.48 13.51
N ASP A 263 -16.31 -1.33 14.50
CA ASP A 263 -16.05 -1.02 15.91
C ASP A 263 -14.54 -0.82 16.13
N LEU A 264 -14.19 0.27 16.80
CA LEU A 264 -12.79 0.62 17.04
C LEU A 264 -12.07 -0.37 17.97
N ARG A 265 -12.75 -1.00 18.93
CA ARG A 265 -12.16 -2.02 19.80
C ARG A 265 -11.81 -3.30 19.04
N GLU A 266 -12.61 -3.66 18.04
CA GLU A 266 -12.27 -4.77 17.13
C GLU A 266 -11.03 -4.43 16.30
N ASN A 267 -10.97 -3.22 15.75
CA ASN A 267 -9.78 -2.74 15.02
C ASN A 267 -8.53 -2.78 15.91
N LEU A 268 -8.62 -2.31 17.16
CA LEU A 268 -7.51 -2.35 18.12
C LEU A 268 -7.13 -3.78 18.53
N ALA A 269 -8.06 -4.72 18.57
CA ALA A 269 -7.75 -6.12 18.87
C ALA A 269 -6.82 -6.73 17.79
N PHE A 270 -7.04 -6.41 16.53
CA PHE A 270 -6.14 -6.80 15.44
C PHE A 270 -4.75 -6.18 15.61
N LEU A 271 -4.65 -4.87 15.86
CA LEU A 271 -3.39 -4.19 16.11
C LEU A 271 -2.62 -4.84 17.25
N ARG A 272 -3.26 -5.08 18.39
CA ARG A 272 -2.65 -5.76 19.55
C ARG A 272 -2.22 -7.19 19.22
N GLY A 273 -2.96 -7.89 18.36
CA GLY A 273 -2.57 -9.20 17.86
C GLY A 273 -1.22 -9.17 17.15
N TRP A 274 -0.99 -8.17 16.32
CA TRP A 274 0.28 -7.93 15.65
C TRP A 274 1.38 -7.47 16.62
N GLN A 275 1.09 -6.57 17.55
CA GLN A 275 2.04 -6.08 18.54
C GLN A 275 2.57 -7.16 19.49
N ARG A 276 1.87 -8.29 19.63
CA ARG A 276 2.39 -9.46 20.39
C ARG A 276 3.49 -10.22 19.67
N ILE A 277 3.67 -9.99 18.37
CA ILE A 277 4.60 -10.74 17.51
C ILE A 277 5.55 -9.86 16.72
N PHE A 278 5.36 -8.55 16.75
CA PHE A 278 6.20 -7.53 16.13
C PHE A 278 6.41 -6.38 17.14
N ASP A 279 7.65 -6.14 17.51
CA ASP A 279 8.09 -5.16 18.49
C ASP A 279 8.80 -3.94 17.87
N GLY A 280 8.80 -3.84 16.53
CA GLY A 280 9.36 -2.70 15.81
C GLY A 280 8.47 -1.46 15.83
N ASP A 281 8.92 -0.41 15.17
CA ASP A 281 8.20 0.86 15.04
C ASP A 281 6.83 0.68 14.39
N SER A 282 5.85 1.48 14.83
CA SER A 282 4.52 1.47 14.25
C SER A 282 3.87 2.86 14.25
N PHE A 283 2.95 3.08 13.31
CA PHE A 283 2.10 4.26 13.28
C PHE A 283 0.70 3.95 12.75
N VAL A 284 -0.23 4.86 12.98
CA VAL A 284 -1.59 4.77 12.48
C VAL A 284 -1.73 5.61 11.23
N TYR A 285 -2.26 5.02 10.16
CA TYR A 285 -2.73 5.71 8.97
C TYR A 285 -4.26 5.79 9.03
N ASP A 286 -4.76 6.89 9.54
CA ASP A 286 -6.19 7.11 9.74
C ASP A 286 -6.83 7.87 8.56
N TYR A 287 -8.15 7.81 8.44
CA TYR A 287 -8.91 8.35 7.31
C TYR A 287 -9.92 9.42 7.77
N PRO A 288 -9.51 10.46 8.54
CA PRO A 288 -10.45 11.38 9.17
C PRO A 288 -11.22 12.25 8.18
N LEU A 289 -10.69 12.46 6.96
CA LEU A 289 -11.30 13.30 5.92
C LEU A 289 -11.64 12.51 4.65
N GLY A 290 -11.25 11.24 4.59
CA GLY A 290 -11.48 10.39 3.42
C GLY A 290 -12.86 9.79 3.42
N ARG A 291 -13.06 8.74 4.21
CA ARG A 291 -14.26 7.91 4.14
C ARG A 291 -15.48 8.54 4.82
N ALA A 292 -15.31 9.20 5.96
CA ALA A 292 -16.38 9.90 6.64
C ALA A 292 -16.96 11.04 5.78
N HIS A 293 -16.07 11.74 5.06
CA HIS A 293 -16.47 12.86 4.19
C HIS A 293 -17.34 12.41 3.00
N TYR A 294 -17.16 11.20 2.49
CA TYR A 294 -17.97 10.65 1.41
C TYR A 294 -19.23 9.92 1.89
N GLY A 295 -19.33 9.59 3.18
CA GLY A 295 -20.48 8.90 3.76
C GLY A 295 -21.59 9.84 4.23
N ASP A 296 -21.27 11.10 4.48
CA ASP A 296 -22.17 12.11 5.06
C ASP A 296 -22.68 13.13 4.01
N LEU A 297 -22.38 12.91 2.73
CA LEU A 297 -22.88 13.66 1.60
C LEU A 297 -23.83 12.79 0.77
#